data_0af180ea80c2fc185748e8bb181c94aa
#
_entry.id   0af180ea80c2fc185748e8bb181c94aa
#
_cell.length_a   1.000
_cell.length_b   1.000
_cell.length_c   1.000
_cell.angle_alpha   90.00
_cell.angle_beta   90.00
_cell.angle_gamma   90.00
#
_symmetry.space_group_name_H-M   'P 1'
#
loop_
_entity.id
_entity.type
_entity.pdbx_description
1 polymer ?
#
loop_
_entity_poly.entity_id
_entity_poly.type
_entity_poly.pdbx_seq_one_letter_code
_entity_poly.pdbx_strand_id
1 'polypeptide(L)'
;MNLLAAIASFIKVVESGSIVGAAKALGVSAAAVSQTINRLETHLGVRLLQRTTRRMALTENGAVYYEKVKRIAADLESAQSSINREDSELQGRLSIASTSAFGRHVLAPLIAGFAAQHPRLLIELSTTDGKINHIQDGIDLSLRIKPQLEDGIVARKIVSLPFIMCAAPTYLQRAGWPQSPDDLQNHACLAFRYPLDGRFLRWSFIRDGQRYDADINATAISDDIDALTQMAIHGAGITRLAEFVAAPYLQNGQLLPLFAQRDDATHAVVEPMEIFACVQERAAMTAKVRAFIEYLTEHLKQRWPMDF
;
A
#
# COMPACT_ATOMS: atom_id res chain seq x y z
N MET A 1 -32.21 -22.90 5.96
CA MET A 1 -31.54 -21.81 6.71
C MET A 1 -31.18 -20.71 5.72
N ASN A 2 -31.47 -19.44 6.03
CA ASN A 2 -30.92 -18.34 5.26
C ASN A 2 -29.45 -18.16 5.68
N LEU A 3 -28.52 -18.66 4.87
CA LEU A 3 -27.10 -18.68 5.19
C LEU A 3 -26.53 -17.26 5.37
N LEU A 4 -26.92 -16.31 4.52
CA LEU A 4 -26.45 -14.92 4.61
C LEU A 4 -26.91 -14.25 5.91
N ALA A 5 -28.15 -14.45 6.32
CA ALA A 5 -28.64 -13.93 7.60
C ALA A 5 -27.93 -14.59 8.80
N ALA A 6 -27.56 -15.86 8.69
CA ALA A 6 -26.81 -16.55 9.73
C ALA A 6 -25.36 -16.05 9.83
N ILE A 7 -24.71 -15.80 8.70
CA ILE A 7 -23.38 -15.16 8.62
C ILE A 7 -23.43 -13.76 9.23
N ALA A 8 -24.38 -12.91 8.84
CA ALA A 8 -24.55 -11.56 9.40
C ALA A 8 -24.74 -11.58 10.92
N SER A 9 -25.55 -12.54 11.41
CA SER A 9 -25.71 -12.73 12.87
C SER A 9 -24.42 -13.15 13.56
N PHE A 10 -23.61 -14.03 12.95
CA PHE A 10 -22.33 -14.47 13.47
C PHE A 10 -21.33 -13.31 13.55
N ILE A 11 -21.18 -12.55 12.44
CA ILE A 11 -20.32 -11.36 12.40
C ILE A 11 -20.70 -10.41 13.54
N LYS A 12 -22.01 -10.12 13.69
CA LYS A 12 -22.51 -9.19 14.71
C LYS A 12 -22.26 -9.66 16.14
N VAL A 13 -22.32 -10.97 16.38
CA VAL A 13 -21.98 -11.58 17.69
C VAL A 13 -20.50 -11.40 18.00
N VAL A 14 -19.62 -11.58 17.05
CA VAL A 14 -18.17 -11.38 17.22
C VAL A 14 -17.85 -9.91 17.50
N GLU A 15 -18.40 -8.99 16.70
CA GLU A 15 -18.17 -7.54 16.84
C GLU A 15 -18.68 -6.97 18.17
N SER A 16 -19.85 -7.45 18.64
CA SER A 16 -20.45 -6.98 19.89
C SER A 16 -19.93 -7.70 21.14
N GLY A 17 -19.12 -8.75 20.97
CA GLY A 17 -18.57 -9.57 22.05
C GLY A 17 -19.62 -10.36 22.85
N SER A 18 -20.90 -10.32 22.46
CA SER A 18 -21.98 -11.00 23.15
C SER A 18 -23.22 -11.25 22.29
N ILE A 19 -23.96 -12.33 22.57
CA ILE A 19 -25.24 -12.64 21.92
C ILE A 19 -26.27 -11.53 22.20
N VAL A 20 -26.28 -10.99 23.42
CA VAL A 20 -27.23 -9.93 23.81
C VAL A 20 -26.94 -8.64 23.07
N GLY A 21 -25.66 -8.24 22.94
CA GLY A 21 -25.25 -7.08 22.15
C GLY A 21 -25.63 -7.21 20.67
N ALA A 22 -25.37 -8.37 20.09
CA ALA A 22 -25.76 -8.67 18.72
C ALA A 22 -27.29 -8.63 18.51
N ALA A 23 -28.05 -9.23 19.43
CA ALA A 23 -29.50 -9.24 19.39
C ALA A 23 -30.09 -7.82 19.41
N LYS A 24 -29.56 -6.94 20.29
CA LYS A 24 -29.93 -5.52 20.35
C LYS A 24 -29.62 -4.80 19.02
N ALA A 25 -28.45 -5.05 18.46
CA ALA A 25 -28.02 -4.42 17.21
C ALA A 25 -28.82 -4.90 15.99
N LEU A 26 -29.28 -6.17 16.00
CA LEU A 26 -30.07 -6.77 14.90
C LEU A 26 -31.59 -6.61 15.07
N GLY A 27 -32.06 -6.05 16.20
CA GLY A 27 -33.50 -5.89 16.48
C GLY A 27 -34.23 -7.20 16.69
N VAL A 28 -33.57 -8.26 17.18
CA VAL A 28 -34.13 -9.60 17.39
C VAL A 28 -33.91 -10.08 18.84
N SER A 29 -34.52 -11.20 19.22
CA SER A 29 -34.28 -11.77 20.57
C SER A 29 -32.91 -12.49 20.67
N ALA A 30 -32.31 -12.51 21.85
CA ALA A 30 -31.06 -13.23 22.12
C ALA A 30 -31.22 -14.75 21.83
N ALA A 31 -32.40 -15.30 22.08
CA ALA A 31 -32.71 -16.69 21.76
C ALA A 31 -32.67 -16.96 20.24
N ALA A 32 -33.19 -16.03 19.43
CA ALA A 32 -33.16 -16.15 17.98
C ALA A 32 -31.73 -16.09 17.43
N VAL A 33 -30.89 -15.17 17.93
CA VAL A 33 -29.47 -15.11 17.56
C VAL A 33 -28.77 -16.41 17.95
N SER A 34 -28.95 -16.89 19.20
CA SER A 34 -28.32 -18.12 19.67
C SER A 34 -28.71 -19.33 18.80
N GLN A 35 -30.00 -19.42 18.43
CA GLN A 35 -30.48 -20.50 17.56
C GLN A 35 -29.89 -20.39 16.14
N THR A 36 -29.76 -19.19 15.61
CA THR A 36 -29.16 -18.95 14.30
C THR A 36 -27.69 -19.38 14.27
N ILE A 37 -26.91 -19.03 15.31
CA ILE A 37 -25.51 -19.46 15.45
C ILE A 37 -25.42 -20.98 15.55
N ASN A 38 -26.25 -21.65 16.38
CA ASN A 38 -26.23 -23.09 16.51
C ASN A 38 -26.53 -23.79 15.18
N ARG A 39 -27.50 -23.27 14.40
CA ARG A 39 -27.80 -23.80 13.06
C ARG A 39 -26.64 -23.60 12.09
N LEU A 40 -25.92 -22.46 12.17
CA LEU A 40 -24.73 -22.22 11.37
C LEU A 40 -23.62 -23.21 11.70
N GLU A 41 -23.30 -23.39 12.99
CA GLU A 41 -22.31 -24.35 13.46
C GLU A 41 -22.66 -25.80 13.04
N THR A 42 -23.93 -26.17 13.15
CA THR A 42 -24.43 -27.48 12.68
C THR A 42 -24.27 -27.64 11.17
N HIS A 43 -24.55 -26.59 10.40
CA HIS A 43 -24.41 -26.62 8.94
C HIS A 43 -22.95 -26.76 8.51
N LEU A 44 -22.03 -26.12 9.24
CA LEU A 44 -20.59 -26.17 8.97
C LEU A 44 -19.90 -27.41 9.56
N GLY A 45 -20.57 -28.11 10.47
CA GLY A 45 -20.04 -29.28 11.17
C GLY A 45 -18.96 -28.95 12.20
N VAL A 46 -18.76 -27.65 12.52
CA VAL A 46 -17.71 -27.20 13.46
C VAL A 46 -18.24 -26.12 14.39
N ARG A 47 -17.67 -26.04 15.58
CA ARG A 47 -17.93 -24.94 16.51
C ARG A 47 -17.14 -23.70 16.11
N LEU A 48 -17.82 -22.56 16.07
CA LEU A 48 -17.22 -21.24 15.78
C LEU A 48 -16.98 -20.45 17.07
N LEU A 49 -17.84 -20.65 18.10
CA LEU A 49 -17.78 -19.92 19.36
C LEU A 49 -17.50 -20.85 20.54
N GLN A 50 -16.61 -20.44 21.42
CA GLN A 50 -16.43 -21.02 22.75
C GLN A 50 -17.30 -20.25 23.75
N ARG A 51 -18.21 -20.96 24.42
CA ARG A 51 -19.04 -20.40 25.49
C ARG A 51 -18.33 -20.69 26.82
N THR A 52 -17.68 -19.69 27.38
CA THR A 52 -17.29 -19.72 28.79
C THR A 52 -18.34 -18.92 29.59
N THR A 53 -18.51 -19.26 30.86
CA THR A 53 -19.50 -18.62 31.76
C THR A 53 -19.28 -17.10 31.97
N ARG A 54 -18.15 -16.55 31.49
CA ARG A 54 -17.80 -15.13 31.69
C ARG A 54 -17.42 -14.39 30.39
N ARG A 55 -17.06 -15.07 29.29
CA ARG A 55 -16.70 -14.40 28.03
C ARG A 55 -17.03 -15.28 26.84
N MET A 56 -17.37 -14.66 25.74
CA MET A 56 -17.48 -15.31 24.43
C MET A 56 -16.15 -15.14 23.70
N ALA A 57 -15.61 -16.23 23.17
CA ALA A 57 -14.40 -16.23 22.39
C ALA A 57 -14.62 -17.03 21.11
N LEU A 58 -13.87 -16.70 20.06
CA LEU A 58 -13.81 -17.49 18.83
C LEU A 58 -13.01 -18.80 19.10
N THR A 59 -13.43 -19.89 18.46
CA THR A 59 -12.55 -21.04 18.25
C THR A 59 -11.54 -20.71 17.15
N GLU A 60 -10.53 -21.55 16.95
CA GLU A 60 -9.59 -21.41 15.82
C GLU A 60 -10.35 -21.41 14.48
N ASN A 61 -11.26 -22.37 14.28
CA ASN A 61 -12.14 -22.41 13.12
C ASN A 61 -13.04 -21.19 13.03
N GLY A 62 -13.52 -20.67 14.17
CA GLY A 62 -14.32 -19.46 14.26
C GLY A 62 -13.56 -18.21 13.79
N ALA A 63 -12.29 -18.08 14.16
CA ALA A 63 -11.44 -16.97 13.75
C ALA A 63 -11.21 -17.01 12.23
N VAL A 64 -10.82 -18.16 11.69
CA VAL A 64 -10.64 -18.35 10.23
C VAL A 64 -11.93 -18.08 9.46
N TYR A 65 -13.06 -18.59 9.96
CA TYR A 65 -14.37 -18.38 9.33
C TYR A 65 -14.79 -16.92 9.37
N TYR A 66 -14.63 -16.25 10.53
CA TYR A 66 -14.96 -14.83 10.71
C TYR A 66 -14.25 -13.94 9.69
N GLU A 67 -12.93 -14.09 9.54
CA GLU A 67 -12.14 -13.30 8.59
C GLU A 67 -12.63 -13.47 7.15
N LYS A 68 -13.01 -14.70 6.76
CA LYS A 68 -13.51 -14.97 5.41
C LYS A 68 -14.93 -14.42 5.19
N VAL A 69 -15.86 -14.65 6.12
CA VAL A 69 -17.24 -14.23 5.92
C VAL A 69 -17.47 -12.74 6.09
N LYS A 70 -16.63 -12.06 6.88
CA LYS A 70 -16.63 -10.60 6.98
C LYS A 70 -16.37 -9.93 5.63
N ARG A 71 -15.49 -10.51 4.83
CA ARG A 71 -15.21 -10.04 3.46
C ARG A 71 -16.39 -10.28 2.53
N ILE A 72 -16.96 -11.48 2.55
CA ILE A 72 -18.13 -11.84 1.73
C ILE A 72 -19.32 -10.90 2.03
N ALA A 73 -19.54 -10.57 3.31
CA ALA A 73 -20.60 -9.64 3.70
C ALA A 73 -20.34 -8.23 3.15
N ALA A 74 -19.11 -7.73 3.23
CA ALA A 74 -18.71 -6.44 2.68
C ALA A 74 -18.85 -6.40 1.15
N ASP A 75 -18.49 -7.48 0.46
CA ASP A 75 -18.64 -7.60 -1.00
C ASP A 75 -20.11 -7.61 -1.42
N LEU A 76 -20.97 -8.28 -0.65
CA LEU A 76 -22.42 -8.29 -0.90
C LEU A 76 -23.04 -6.90 -0.72
N GLU A 77 -22.66 -6.18 0.36
CA GLU A 77 -23.09 -4.79 0.57
C GLU A 77 -22.59 -3.88 -0.56
N SER A 78 -21.36 -4.05 -1.00
CA SER A 78 -20.79 -3.33 -2.13
C SER A 78 -21.52 -3.61 -3.44
N ALA A 79 -21.89 -4.87 -3.70
CA ALA A 79 -22.66 -5.26 -4.88
C ALA A 79 -24.08 -4.65 -4.85
N GLN A 80 -24.74 -4.65 -3.69
CA GLN A 80 -26.05 -4.02 -3.51
C GLN A 80 -26.02 -2.50 -3.72
N SER A 81 -24.97 -1.84 -3.19
CA SER A 81 -24.79 -0.39 -3.37
C SER A 81 -24.43 0.01 -4.81
N SER A 82 -23.80 -0.88 -5.59
CA SER A 82 -23.46 -0.63 -6.99
C SER A 82 -24.67 -0.66 -7.94
N ILE A 83 -25.77 -1.26 -7.53
CA ILE A 83 -27.03 -1.35 -8.32
C ILE A 83 -27.84 -0.06 -8.17
N ASN A 84 -27.77 0.62 -7.02
CA ASN A 84 -28.42 1.89 -6.76
C ASN A 84 -27.58 3.05 -7.29
N ARG A 85 -27.49 3.17 -8.62
CA ARG A 85 -26.80 4.25 -9.33
C ARG A 85 -27.68 5.51 -9.38
N GLU A 86 -27.65 6.30 -8.35
CA GLU A 86 -27.87 7.75 -8.38
C GLU A 86 -27.67 8.23 -6.93
N ASP A 87 -26.61 8.99 -6.64
CA ASP A 87 -26.32 9.63 -5.35
C ASP A 87 -26.03 8.75 -4.10
N SER A 88 -25.60 7.51 -4.25
CA SER A 88 -25.22 6.77 -3.04
C SER A 88 -23.81 7.13 -2.59
N GLU A 89 -23.71 7.86 -1.48
CA GLU A 89 -22.48 8.13 -0.75
C GLU A 89 -21.68 6.83 -0.53
N LEU A 90 -20.40 6.85 -0.89
CA LEU A 90 -19.53 5.67 -0.75
C LEU A 90 -19.47 5.24 0.72
N GLN A 91 -19.64 3.95 0.98
CA GLN A 91 -19.66 3.40 2.34
C GLN A 91 -18.99 2.03 2.43
N GLY A 92 -18.73 1.58 3.65
CA GLY A 92 -18.10 0.31 3.95
C GLY A 92 -16.57 0.43 4.11
N ARG A 93 -15.81 -0.64 3.82
CA ARG A 93 -14.36 -0.70 3.97
C ARG A 93 -13.67 -0.57 2.61
N LEU A 94 -12.61 0.22 2.55
CA LEU A 94 -11.65 0.29 1.44
C LEU A 94 -10.27 -0.07 1.97
N SER A 95 -9.77 -1.25 1.59
CA SER A 95 -8.45 -1.73 1.99
C SER A 95 -7.42 -1.48 0.90
N ILE A 96 -6.39 -0.71 1.25
CA ILE A 96 -5.34 -0.29 0.33
C ILE A 96 -3.99 -0.82 0.83
N ALA A 97 -3.23 -1.47 -0.04
CA ALA A 97 -1.83 -1.78 0.22
C ALA A 97 -0.90 -0.92 -0.65
N SER A 98 0.26 -0.55 -0.14
CA SER A 98 1.23 0.26 -0.88
C SER A 98 2.67 -0.14 -0.54
N THR A 99 3.61 0.26 -1.39
CA THR A 99 5.02 0.30 -1.00
C THR A 99 5.20 1.21 0.22
N SER A 100 6.14 0.89 1.09
CA SER A 100 6.30 1.56 2.39
C SER A 100 6.50 3.06 2.25
N ALA A 101 7.44 3.49 1.42
CA ALA A 101 7.73 4.91 1.23
C ALA A 101 6.57 5.68 0.57
N PHE A 102 5.98 5.15 -0.51
CA PHE A 102 4.86 5.81 -1.19
C PHE A 102 3.61 5.88 -0.29
N GLY A 103 3.33 4.81 0.45
CA GLY A 103 2.24 4.78 1.42
C GLY A 103 2.37 5.85 2.50
N ARG A 104 3.57 5.99 3.07
CA ARG A 104 3.87 6.93 4.16
C ARG A 104 3.90 8.38 3.70
N HIS A 105 4.64 8.68 2.64
CA HIS A 105 4.95 10.06 2.24
C HIS A 105 3.95 10.66 1.25
N VAL A 106 3.18 9.82 0.53
CA VAL A 106 2.24 10.28 -0.50
C VAL A 106 0.81 9.92 -0.16
N LEU A 107 0.50 8.63 0.10
CA LEU A 107 -0.88 8.22 0.31
C LEU A 107 -1.46 8.67 1.64
N ALA A 108 -0.73 8.51 2.75
CA ALA A 108 -1.25 8.85 4.07
C ALA A 108 -1.73 10.31 4.17
N PRO A 109 -1.00 11.32 3.65
CA PRO A 109 -1.51 12.69 3.55
C PRO A 109 -2.77 12.84 2.68
N LEU A 110 -2.83 12.13 1.54
CA LEU A 110 -3.97 12.21 0.61
C LEU A 110 -5.22 11.52 1.15
N ILE A 111 -5.06 10.43 1.89
CA ILE A 111 -6.18 9.70 2.52
C ILE A 111 -6.99 10.62 3.45
N ALA A 112 -6.35 11.56 4.13
CA ALA A 112 -7.06 12.50 5.01
C ALA A 112 -8.12 13.32 4.26
N GLY A 113 -7.79 13.82 3.07
CA GLY A 113 -8.72 14.56 2.22
C GLY A 113 -9.83 13.67 1.64
N PHE A 114 -9.48 12.46 1.20
CA PHE A 114 -10.46 11.51 0.67
C PHE A 114 -11.43 11.01 1.75
N ALA A 115 -10.95 10.74 2.96
CA ALA A 115 -11.78 10.34 4.09
C ALA A 115 -12.77 11.45 4.50
N ALA A 116 -12.36 12.72 4.43
CA ALA A 116 -13.25 13.85 4.70
C ALA A 116 -14.38 13.99 3.66
N GLN A 117 -14.12 13.63 2.40
CA GLN A 117 -15.14 13.61 1.33
C GLN A 117 -16.09 12.40 1.43
N HIS A 118 -15.64 11.31 2.07
CA HIS A 118 -16.38 10.05 2.17
C HIS A 118 -16.42 9.53 3.63
N PRO A 119 -17.16 10.21 4.53
CA PRO A 119 -17.11 9.93 5.98
C PRO A 119 -17.70 8.57 6.37
N ARG A 120 -18.41 7.89 5.45
CA ARG A 120 -18.92 6.52 5.68
C ARG A 120 -17.97 5.41 5.23
N LEU A 121 -16.80 5.77 4.65
CA LEU A 121 -15.77 4.79 4.33
C LEU A 121 -14.83 4.59 5.52
N LEU A 122 -14.60 3.34 5.88
CA LEU A 122 -13.44 2.94 6.69
C LEU A 122 -12.28 2.66 5.73
N ILE A 123 -11.24 3.48 5.78
CA ILE A 123 -10.06 3.29 4.95
C ILE A 123 -8.98 2.60 5.78
N GLU A 124 -8.48 1.48 5.28
CA GLU A 124 -7.34 0.77 5.86
C GLU A 124 -6.15 0.89 4.91
N LEU A 125 -5.02 1.36 5.41
CA LEU A 125 -3.76 1.46 4.69
C LEU A 125 -2.73 0.51 5.28
N SER A 126 -2.27 -0.46 4.48
CA SER A 126 -1.12 -1.32 4.78
C SER A 126 0.08 -0.89 3.96
N THR A 127 1.24 -0.75 4.59
CA THR A 127 2.49 -0.37 3.89
C THR A 127 3.50 -1.49 4.00
N THR A 128 3.93 -2.04 2.85
CA THR A 128 4.91 -3.12 2.79
C THR A 128 5.58 -3.19 1.42
N ASP A 129 6.88 -3.44 1.41
CA ASP A 129 7.65 -3.74 0.20
C ASP A 129 7.77 -5.24 -0.07
N GLY A 130 7.21 -6.07 0.82
CA GLY A 130 7.11 -7.52 0.67
C GLY A 130 5.95 -7.95 -0.22
N LYS A 131 5.76 -9.25 -0.26
CA LYS A 131 4.65 -9.89 -0.99
C LYS A 131 3.31 -9.58 -0.31
N ILE A 132 2.28 -9.34 -1.13
CA ILE A 132 0.89 -9.27 -0.69
C ILE A 132 0.04 -10.26 -1.47
N ASN A 133 -1.02 -10.73 -0.83
CA ASN A 133 -2.02 -11.54 -1.49
C ASN A 133 -3.37 -10.85 -1.38
N HIS A 134 -3.86 -10.27 -2.49
CA HIS A 134 -5.11 -9.50 -2.49
C HIS A 134 -6.28 -10.26 -1.88
N ILE A 135 -6.39 -11.57 -2.15
CA ILE A 135 -7.48 -12.41 -1.65
C ILE A 135 -7.29 -12.72 -0.16
N GLN A 136 -6.11 -13.22 0.23
CA GLN A 136 -5.87 -13.66 1.60
C GLN A 136 -5.81 -12.48 2.57
N ASP A 137 -5.18 -11.36 2.15
CA ASP A 137 -5.01 -10.17 2.97
C ASP A 137 -6.20 -9.21 2.87
N GLY A 138 -7.19 -9.49 1.98
CA GLY A 138 -8.40 -8.69 1.80
C GLY A 138 -8.12 -7.29 1.30
N ILE A 139 -7.21 -7.17 0.36
CA ILE A 139 -6.81 -5.91 -0.26
C ILE A 139 -7.69 -5.63 -1.47
N ASP A 140 -8.40 -4.50 -1.45
CA ASP A 140 -9.22 -4.05 -2.57
C ASP A 140 -8.35 -3.44 -3.68
N LEU A 141 -7.31 -2.69 -3.30
CA LEU A 141 -6.41 -1.96 -4.19
C LEU A 141 -4.98 -2.05 -3.68
N SER A 142 -4.01 -2.32 -4.54
CA SER A 142 -2.62 -2.09 -4.17
C SER A 142 -1.91 -1.13 -5.12
N LEU A 143 -0.94 -0.37 -4.57
CA LEU A 143 -0.09 0.56 -5.29
C LEU A 143 1.32 0.02 -5.27
N ARG A 144 1.80 -0.41 -6.45
CA ARG A 144 3.02 -1.17 -6.60
C ARG A 144 3.94 -0.58 -7.65
N ILE A 145 5.22 -0.87 -7.54
CA ILE A 145 6.22 -0.58 -8.58
C ILE A 145 6.38 -1.79 -9.50
N LYS A 146 6.92 -1.59 -10.69
CA LYS A 146 7.07 -2.62 -11.71
C LYS A 146 7.71 -3.93 -11.23
N PRO A 147 8.79 -3.93 -10.39
CA PRO A 147 9.37 -5.17 -9.88
C PRO A 147 8.49 -5.98 -8.91
N GLN A 148 7.40 -5.38 -8.42
CA GLN A 148 6.46 -6.01 -7.47
C GLN A 148 5.16 -6.49 -8.15
N LEU A 149 5.04 -6.32 -9.47
CA LEU A 149 3.87 -6.80 -10.20
C LEU A 149 3.90 -8.33 -10.30
N GLU A 150 2.78 -8.97 -10.03
CA GLU A 150 2.60 -10.40 -10.09
C GLU A 150 1.78 -10.79 -11.33
N ASP A 151 1.98 -12.02 -11.83
CA ASP A 151 1.20 -12.55 -12.93
C ASP A 151 -0.28 -12.69 -12.54
N GLY A 152 -1.17 -12.40 -13.49
CA GLY A 152 -2.61 -12.52 -13.27
C GLY A 152 -3.28 -11.34 -12.57
N ILE A 153 -2.53 -10.31 -12.18
CA ILE A 153 -3.07 -9.08 -11.60
C ILE A 153 -3.40 -8.06 -12.70
N VAL A 154 -4.48 -7.32 -12.53
CA VAL A 154 -4.81 -6.18 -13.40
C VAL A 154 -4.09 -4.95 -12.86
N ALA A 155 -3.06 -4.52 -13.57
CA ALA A 155 -2.23 -3.37 -13.22
C ALA A 155 -2.39 -2.24 -14.24
N ARG A 156 -2.53 -0.99 -13.76
CA ARG A 156 -2.56 0.24 -14.57
C ARG A 156 -1.55 1.23 -14.01
N LYS A 157 -0.64 1.73 -14.85
CA LYS A 157 0.24 2.83 -14.47
C LYS A 157 -0.58 4.08 -14.14
N ILE A 158 -0.29 4.72 -13.00
CA ILE A 158 -0.98 5.92 -12.54
C ILE A 158 -0.08 7.15 -12.44
N VAL A 159 1.23 6.96 -12.25
CA VAL A 159 2.21 8.06 -12.19
C VAL A 159 3.61 7.55 -12.47
N SER A 160 4.46 8.44 -12.98
CA SER A 160 5.92 8.32 -13.07
C SER A 160 6.54 9.33 -12.12
N LEU A 161 7.38 8.87 -11.20
CA LEU A 161 7.96 9.70 -10.14
C LEU A 161 9.47 9.80 -10.32
N PRO A 162 10.06 10.99 -10.23
CA PRO A 162 11.49 11.15 -10.37
C PRO A 162 12.23 10.51 -9.18
N PHE A 163 13.34 9.87 -9.49
CA PHE A 163 14.37 9.51 -8.52
C PHE A 163 15.48 10.57 -8.52
N ILE A 164 16.06 10.78 -7.35
CA ILE A 164 17.17 11.71 -7.14
C ILE A 164 18.32 10.95 -6.49
N MET A 165 19.51 11.09 -7.07
CA MET A 165 20.74 10.72 -6.38
C MET A 165 21.14 11.86 -5.45
N CYS A 166 21.42 11.57 -4.20
CA CYS A 166 21.75 12.60 -3.22
C CYS A 166 22.71 12.10 -2.14
N ALA A 167 23.40 13.03 -1.51
CA ALA A 167 24.28 12.79 -0.37
C ALA A 167 24.35 14.00 0.55
N ALA A 168 24.77 13.81 1.80
CA ALA A 168 24.98 14.91 2.73
C ALA A 168 26.20 15.76 2.31
N PRO A 169 26.18 17.10 2.60
CA PRO A 169 27.34 17.97 2.37
C PRO A 169 28.62 17.44 3.04
N THR A 170 28.51 16.91 4.24
CA THR A 170 29.65 16.34 5.00
C THR A 170 30.30 15.14 4.32
N TYR A 171 29.48 14.31 3.65
CA TYR A 171 30.00 13.22 2.83
C TYR A 171 30.77 13.75 1.63
N LEU A 172 30.17 14.69 0.89
CA LEU A 172 30.75 15.25 -0.34
C LEU A 172 32.02 16.04 -0.09
N GLN A 173 32.11 16.74 1.05
CA GLN A 173 33.35 17.42 1.48
C GLN A 173 34.50 16.44 1.70
N ARG A 174 34.22 15.24 2.24
CA ARG A 174 35.20 14.22 2.54
C ARG A 174 35.57 13.37 1.31
N ALA A 175 34.58 12.95 0.55
CA ALA A 175 34.74 11.95 -0.53
C ALA A 175 34.85 12.57 -1.92
N GLY A 176 34.59 13.87 -2.07
CA GLY A 176 34.47 14.54 -3.36
C GLY A 176 33.09 14.38 -3.99
N TRP A 177 32.90 15.08 -5.11
CA TRP A 177 31.66 15.05 -5.88
C TRP A 177 31.80 14.10 -7.07
N PRO A 178 30.93 13.09 -7.24
CA PRO A 178 30.90 12.31 -8.45
C PRO A 178 30.51 13.21 -9.64
N GLN A 179 31.27 13.10 -10.72
CA GLN A 179 31.05 13.90 -11.94
C GLN A 179 30.10 13.20 -12.92
N SER A 180 30.04 11.88 -12.86
CA SER A 180 29.21 11.02 -13.70
C SER A 180 28.69 9.82 -12.90
N PRO A 181 27.66 9.11 -13.40
CA PRO A 181 27.22 7.86 -12.79
C PRO A 181 28.32 6.78 -12.71
N ASP A 182 29.32 6.82 -13.59
CA ASP A 182 30.43 5.86 -13.60
C ASP A 182 31.35 6.04 -12.38
N ASP A 183 31.35 7.21 -11.74
CA ASP A 183 32.12 7.48 -10.53
C ASP A 183 31.53 6.82 -9.28
N LEU A 184 30.26 6.37 -9.35
CA LEU A 184 29.56 5.75 -8.21
C LEU A 184 30.27 4.49 -7.69
N GLN A 185 31.01 3.78 -8.53
CA GLN A 185 31.84 2.65 -8.12
C GLN A 185 32.95 3.03 -7.14
N ASN A 186 33.36 4.31 -7.12
CA ASN A 186 34.41 4.84 -6.26
C ASN A 186 33.85 5.54 -4.99
N HIS A 187 32.52 5.64 -4.87
CA HIS A 187 31.84 6.24 -3.74
C HIS A 187 31.16 5.20 -2.86
N ALA A 188 31.04 5.50 -1.57
CA ALA A 188 30.16 4.72 -0.68
C ALA A 188 28.71 4.90 -1.09
N CYS A 189 28.03 3.82 -1.44
CA CYS A 189 26.65 3.81 -1.88
C CYS A 189 25.75 3.05 -0.90
N LEU A 190 24.57 3.63 -0.60
CA LEU A 190 23.59 3.07 0.32
C LEU A 190 22.50 2.40 -0.51
N ALA A 191 22.52 1.07 -0.57
CA ALA A 191 21.70 0.30 -1.50
C ALA A 191 20.41 -0.22 -0.86
N PHE A 192 19.29 -0.06 -1.58
CA PHE A 192 18.02 -0.67 -1.20
C PHE A 192 17.94 -2.11 -1.71
N ARG A 193 17.54 -3.03 -0.83
CA ARG A 193 17.30 -4.43 -1.16
C ARG A 193 15.84 -4.76 -0.97
N TYR A 194 15.18 -5.26 -2.02
CA TYR A 194 13.78 -5.66 -1.95
C TYR A 194 13.58 -6.83 -0.98
N PRO A 195 12.70 -6.74 0.02
CA PRO A 195 12.39 -7.87 0.90
C PRO A 195 11.65 -8.99 0.18
N LEU A 196 11.03 -8.69 -0.98
CA LEU A 196 10.26 -9.63 -1.77
C LEU A 196 11.14 -10.80 -2.30
N ASP A 197 12.32 -10.51 -2.82
CA ASP A 197 13.17 -11.47 -3.53
C ASP A 197 14.68 -11.30 -3.25
N GLY A 198 15.03 -10.36 -2.39
CA GLY A 198 16.42 -10.07 -2.02
C GLY A 198 17.23 -9.34 -3.09
N ARG A 199 16.63 -8.99 -4.24
CA ARG A 199 17.31 -8.23 -5.29
C ARG A 199 17.55 -6.78 -4.88
N PHE A 200 18.60 -6.19 -5.41
CA PHE A 200 18.87 -4.77 -5.20
C PHE A 200 18.07 -3.89 -6.16
N LEU A 201 17.62 -2.73 -5.66
CA LEU A 201 17.16 -1.65 -6.50
C LEU A 201 18.34 -1.19 -7.35
N ARG A 202 18.29 -1.45 -8.66
CA ARG A 202 19.34 -1.07 -9.59
C ARG A 202 19.40 0.44 -9.73
N TRP A 203 20.60 0.99 -9.83
CA TRP A 203 20.81 2.41 -10.05
C TRP A 203 20.88 2.68 -11.55
N SER A 204 19.70 2.82 -12.14
CA SER A 204 19.53 2.91 -13.59
C SER A 204 19.45 4.35 -14.04
N PHE A 205 20.06 4.58 -15.18
CA PHE A 205 20.13 5.87 -15.87
C PHE A 205 19.70 5.71 -17.32
N ILE A 206 19.27 6.81 -17.92
CA ILE A 206 18.96 6.93 -19.34
C ILE A 206 19.94 7.94 -19.94
N ARG A 207 20.74 7.52 -20.94
CA ARG A 207 21.66 8.35 -21.70
C ARG A 207 21.39 8.08 -23.18
N ASP A 208 21.16 9.13 -23.99
CA ASP A 208 20.84 9.03 -25.41
C ASP A 208 19.66 8.08 -25.72
N GLY A 209 18.66 8.06 -24.84
CA GLY A 209 17.50 7.18 -24.95
C GLY A 209 17.78 5.71 -24.59
N GLN A 210 19.00 5.35 -24.23
CA GLN A 210 19.38 4.00 -23.81
C GLN A 210 19.49 3.91 -22.29
N ARG A 211 18.84 2.87 -21.74
CA ARG A 211 18.91 2.54 -20.32
C ARG A 211 20.18 1.75 -20.02
N TYR A 212 20.87 2.11 -18.96
CA TYR A 212 21.98 1.34 -18.41
C TYR A 212 21.97 1.38 -16.88
N ASP A 213 22.57 0.38 -16.25
CA ASP A 213 22.71 0.30 -14.79
C ASP A 213 24.14 0.73 -14.44
N ALA A 214 24.28 1.65 -13.47
CA ALA A 214 25.59 2.03 -12.98
C ALA A 214 26.12 0.97 -12.01
N ASP A 215 27.42 0.72 -12.07
CA ASP A 215 28.11 -0.06 -11.06
C ASP A 215 28.26 0.77 -9.79
N ILE A 216 27.88 0.20 -8.64
CA ILE A 216 27.94 0.88 -7.35
C ILE A 216 28.79 0.10 -6.34
N ASN A 217 29.47 0.83 -5.49
CA ASN A 217 30.13 0.26 -4.30
C ASN A 217 29.16 0.32 -3.10
N ALA A 218 28.36 -0.71 -2.91
CA ALA A 218 27.38 -0.78 -1.80
C ALA A 218 28.10 -0.98 -0.47
N THR A 219 28.14 0.06 0.38
CA THR A 219 28.76 0.04 1.71
C THR A 219 27.76 -0.16 2.84
N ALA A 220 26.47 0.13 2.60
CA ALA A 220 25.37 -0.20 3.51
C ALA A 220 24.15 -0.63 2.71
N ILE A 221 23.37 -1.54 3.29
CA ILE A 221 22.20 -2.14 2.67
C ILE A 221 21.05 -2.09 3.65
N SER A 222 19.88 -1.66 3.19
CA SER A 222 18.62 -1.73 3.94
C SER A 222 17.45 -2.07 3.02
N ASP A 223 16.41 -2.61 3.58
CA ASP A 223 15.09 -2.78 2.98
C ASP A 223 14.10 -1.69 3.41
N ASP A 224 14.59 -0.67 4.09
CA ASP A 224 13.85 0.51 4.51
C ASP A 224 14.48 1.79 3.91
N ILE A 225 13.72 2.49 3.07
CA ILE A 225 14.14 3.73 2.41
C ILE A 225 14.38 4.87 3.42
N ASP A 226 13.59 4.94 4.49
CA ASP A 226 13.77 5.98 5.52
C ASP A 226 15.06 5.74 6.32
N ALA A 227 15.41 4.48 6.59
CA ALA A 227 16.69 4.12 7.19
C ALA A 227 17.87 4.54 6.30
N LEU A 228 17.82 4.25 4.99
CA LEU A 228 18.85 4.70 4.03
C LEU A 228 18.93 6.23 3.97
N THR A 229 17.79 6.91 4.04
CA THR A 229 17.72 8.37 4.07
C THR A 229 18.44 8.91 5.30
N GLN A 230 18.19 8.33 6.48
CA GLN A 230 18.90 8.74 7.72
C GLN A 230 20.41 8.47 7.64
N MET A 231 20.83 7.32 7.11
CA MET A 231 22.24 7.05 6.88
C MET A 231 22.88 8.10 5.96
N ALA A 232 22.20 8.49 4.88
CA ALA A 232 22.69 9.50 3.95
C ALA A 232 22.82 10.88 4.60
N ILE A 233 21.83 11.34 5.36
CA ILE A 233 21.85 12.62 6.10
C ILE A 233 23.04 12.68 7.07
N HIS A 234 23.37 11.55 7.69
CA HIS A 234 24.51 11.46 8.60
C HIS A 234 25.86 11.20 7.89
N GLY A 235 25.89 11.34 6.56
CA GLY A 235 27.13 11.33 5.78
C GLY A 235 27.71 9.94 5.53
N ALA A 236 26.90 8.89 5.57
CA ALA A 236 27.37 7.53 5.32
C ALA A 236 27.69 7.26 3.84
N GLY A 237 27.03 7.96 2.90
CA GLY A 237 27.25 7.75 1.48
C GLY A 237 26.19 8.40 0.58
N ILE A 238 26.23 8.04 -0.70
CA ILE A 238 25.27 8.43 -1.72
C ILE A 238 24.08 7.47 -1.65
N THR A 239 22.86 7.99 -1.82
CA THR A 239 21.64 7.19 -1.90
C THR A 239 20.78 7.60 -3.11
N ARG A 240 19.93 6.67 -3.58
CA ARG A 240 18.91 6.88 -4.59
C ARG A 240 17.54 6.94 -3.93
N LEU A 241 16.92 8.10 -3.88
CA LEU A 241 15.63 8.34 -3.26
C LEU A 241 14.60 8.80 -4.29
N ALA A 242 13.34 8.40 -4.10
CA ALA A 242 12.25 9.06 -4.80
C ALA A 242 12.18 10.54 -4.37
N GLU A 243 11.81 11.42 -5.30
CA GLU A 243 11.77 12.87 -5.06
C GLU A 243 10.95 13.22 -3.81
N PHE A 244 9.78 12.58 -3.63
CA PHE A 244 8.90 12.84 -2.49
C PHE A 244 9.51 12.47 -1.12
N VAL A 245 10.53 11.59 -1.09
CA VAL A 245 11.30 11.28 0.12
C VAL A 245 12.43 12.29 0.29
N ALA A 246 13.13 12.63 -0.80
CA ALA A 246 14.30 13.49 -0.78
C ALA A 246 13.95 14.98 -0.55
N ALA A 247 12.80 15.45 -1.06
CA ALA A 247 12.44 16.86 -1.14
C ALA A 247 12.58 17.64 0.18
N PRO A 248 12.11 17.19 1.36
CA PRO A 248 12.28 17.93 2.61
C PRO A 248 13.75 18.14 2.98
N TYR A 249 14.60 17.16 2.71
CA TYR A 249 16.02 17.18 3.06
C TYR A 249 16.86 17.95 2.05
N LEU A 250 16.41 18.03 0.81
CA LEU A 250 17.01 18.92 -0.21
C LEU A 250 16.69 20.38 0.09
N GLN A 251 15.44 20.69 0.45
CA GLN A 251 14.99 22.04 0.78
C GLN A 251 15.70 22.63 1.99
N ASN A 252 16.01 21.83 3.00
CA ASN A 252 16.71 22.27 4.21
C ASN A 252 18.24 22.11 4.13
N GLY A 253 18.78 21.64 3.00
CA GLY A 253 20.22 21.50 2.76
C GLY A 253 20.88 20.33 3.48
N GLN A 254 20.15 19.42 4.10
CA GLN A 254 20.71 18.21 4.72
C GLN A 254 21.20 17.20 3.68
N LEU A 255 20.58 17.18 2.50
CA LEU A 255 21.03 16.45 1.32
C LEU A 255 21.23 17.41 0.16
N LEU A 256 22.17 17.10 -0.71
CA LEU A 256 22.41 17.81 -1.96
C LEU A 256 22.17 16.85 -3.14
N PRO A 257 21.50 17.32 -4.21
CA PRO A 257 21.26 16.50 -5.37
C PRO A 257 22.55 16.31 -6.17
N LEU A 258 22.73 15.12 -6.71
CA LEU A 258 23.83 14.78 -7.61
C LEU A 258 23.31 14.60 -9.03
N PHE A 259 24.14 14.90 -10.01
CA PHE A 259 23.80 14.79 -11.43
C PHE A 259 22.60 15.66 -11.86
N ALA A 260 22.26 16.69 -11.05
CA ALA A 260 21.25 17.66 -11.42
C ALA A 260 21.84 18.62 -12.45
N GLN A 261 21.22 18.66 -13.63
CA GLN A 261 21.43 19.59 -14.74
C GLN A 261 22.89 20.01 -15.06
N ARG A 262 23.44 19.34 -16.04
CA ARG A 262 24.47 19.92 -16.90
C ARG A 262 23.89 19.99 -18.32
N ASP A 263 23.99 21.15 -18.95
CA ASP A 263 23.46 21.45 -20.30
C ASP A 263 24.24 20.75 -21.44
N ASP A 264 25.01 19.71 -21.15
CA ASP A 264 25.82 19.02 -22.15
C ASP A 264 25.21 17.69 -22.59
N ALA A 265 25.46 17.33 -23.85
CA ALA A 265 24.95 16.12 -24.53
C ALA A 265 25.34 14.78 -23.88
N THR A 266 26.10 14.80 -22.80
CA THR A 266 26.53 13.62 -22.04
C THR A 266 25.62 13.34 -20.80
N HIS A 267 24.50 14.06 -20.67
CA HIS A 267 23.66 14.03 -19.49
C HIS A 267 22.90 12.71 -19.34
N ALA A 268 23.20 11.98 -18.28
CA ALA A 268 22.44 10.79 -17.89
C ALA A 268 21.34 11.17 -16.89
N VAL A 269 20.10 10.90 -17.24
CA VAL A 269 18.93 11.13 -16.38
C VAL A 269 18.68 9.88 -15.54
N VAL A 270 18.41 10.07 -14.25
CA VAL A 270 18.03 8.95 -13.36
C VAL A 270 16.69 8.37 -13.82
N GLU A 271 16.63 7.05 -14.06
CA GLU A 271 15.40 6.38 -14.48
C GLU A 271 14.28 6.60 -13.44
N PRO A 272 13.09 7.10 -13.85
CA PRO A 272 11.99 7.36 -12.93
C PRO A 272 11.36 6.08 -12.41
N MET A 273 10.64 6.19 -11.29
CA MET A 273 9.84 5.12 -10.70
C MET A 273 8.41 5.18 -11.21
N GLU A 274 7.90 4.08 -11.75
CA GLU A 274 6.50 3.96 -12.15
C GLU A 274 5.67 3.33 -11.02
N ILE A 275 4.54 3.94 -10.68
CA ILE A 275 3.55 3.40 -9.75
C ILE A 275 2.34 2.88 -10.51
N PHE A 276 1.93 1.68 -10.16
CA PHE A 276 0.79 0.97 -10.74
C PHE A 276 -0.31 0.79 -9.69
N ALA A 277 -1.55 1.10 -10.06
CA ALA A 277 -2.73 0.68 -9.35
C ALA A 277 -3.08 -0.75 -9.77
N CYS A 278 -3.18 -1.65 -8.80
CA CYS A 278 -3.36 -3.08 -9.03
C CYS A 278 -4.59 -3.59 -8.30
N VAL A 279 -5.42 -4.35 -9.01
CA VAL A 279 -6.57 -5.09 -8.46
C VAL A 279 -6.48 -6.55 -8.88
N GLN A 280 -7.06 -7.46 -8.10
CA GLN A 280 -7.02 -8.90 -8.39
C GLN A 280 -7.59 -9.24 -9.78
N GLU A 281 -8.72 -8.64 -10.12
CA GLU A 281 -9.40 -8.83 -11.41
C GLU A 281 -10.23 -7.60 -11.76
N ARG A 282 -10.72 -7.51 -13.00
CA ARG A 282 -11.51 -6.34 -13.44
C ARG A 282 -12.80 -6.16 -12.64
N ALA A 283 -13.42 -7.24 -12.16
CA ALA A 283 -14.62 -7.19 -11.33
C ALA A 283 -14.35 -6.55 -9.94
N ALA A 284 -13.11 -6.60 -9.44
CA ALA A 284 -12.70 -5.95 -8.19
C ALA A 284 -12.64 -4.41 -8.30
N MET A 285 -12.81 -3.82 -9.50
CA MET A 285 -12.90 -2.37 -9.71
C MET A 285 -14.27 -1.83 -9.25
N THR A 286 -14.50 -1.87 -7.95
CA THR A 286 -15.74 -1.36 -7.32
C THR A 286 -15.82 0.16 -7.38
N ALA A 287 -17.00 0.75 -7.06
CA ALA A 287 -17.19 2.20 -7.05
C ALA A 287 -16.19 2.92 -6.12
N LYS A 288 -15.94 2.37 -4.91
CA LYS A 288 -15.00 2.93 -3.93
C LYS A 288 -13.54 2.89 -4.42
N VAL A 289 -13.14 1.78 -5.08
CA VAL A 289 -11.79 1.64 -5.66
C VAL A 289 -11.60 2.63 -6.81
N ARG A 290 -12.58 2.75 -7.69
CA ARG A 290 -12.55 3.67 -8.82
C ARG A 290 -12.44 5.12 -8.35
N ALA A 291 -13.31 5.54 -7.43
CA ALA A 291 -13.31 6.90 -6.89
C ALA A 291 -11.97 7.24 -6.23
N PHE A 292 -11.38 6.28 -5.48
CA PHE A 292 -10.07 6.51 -4.87
C PHE A 292 -8.95 6.62 -5.92
N ILE A 293 -8.95 5.79 -6.97
CA ILE A 293 -7.95 5.87 -8.05
C ILE A 293 -8.09 7.20 -8.82
N GLU A 294 -9.31 7.67 -9.08
CA GLU A 294 -9.57 8.96 -9.73
C GLU A 294 -9.06 10.12 -8.86
N TYR A 295 -9.44 10.15 -7.59
CA TYR A 295 -8.96 11.12 -6.61
C TYR A 295 -7.42 11.15 -6.52
N LEU A 296 -6.81 9.97 -6.36
CA LEU A 296 -5.36 9.84 -6.29
C LEU A 296 -4.69 10.34 -7.58
N THR A 297 -5.18 9.92 -8.74
CA THR A 297 -4.59 10.28 -10.04
C THR A 297 -4.65 11.79 -10.28
N GLU A 298 -5.74 12.45 -9.89
CA GLU A 298 -5.89 13.90 -10.00
C GLU A 298 -4.83 14.64 -9.16
N HIS A 299 -4.67 14.24 -7.89
CA HIS A 299 -3.70 14.86 -6.99
C HIS A 299 -2.24 14.59 -7.40
N LEU A 300 -1.97 13.37 -7.91
CA LEU A 300 -0.63 13.04 -8.40
C LEU A 300 -0.27 13.84 -9.66
N LYS A 301 -1.21 14.05 -10.58
CA LYS A 301 -0.99 14.86 -11.79
C LYS A 301 -0.67 16.33 -11.49
N GLN A 302 -1.27 16.89 -10.45
CA GLN A 302 -0.98 18.26 -10.01
C GLN A 302 0.46 18.42 -9.52
N ARG A 303 0.98 17.41 -8.83
CA ARG A 303 2.34 17.43 -8.27
C ARG A 303 3.40 16.91 -9.23
N TRP A 304 3.07 15.88 -10.00
CA TRP A 304 3.94 15.27 -11.00
C TRP A 304 3.18 15.16 -12.34
N PRO A 305 3.27 16.19 -13.19
CA PRO A 305 2.68 16.14 -14.52
C PRO A 305 3.22 14.94 -15.29
N MET A 306 2.32 14.11 -15.80
CA MET A 306 2.73 12.96 -16.62
C MET A 306 2.99 13.43 -18.04
N ASP A 307 4.19 13.19 -18.54
CA ASP A 307 4.43 13.09 -19.98
C ASP A 307 3.87 11.75 -20.46
N PHE A 308 2.85 11.79 -21.33
CA PHE A 308 2.23 10.62 -21.96
C PHE A 308 2.98 10.23 -23.22
#